data_6666b973b08d1fb3f9cf5f714922a7f1
#
_entry.id   6666b973b08d1fb3f9cf5f714922a7f1
#
_cell.length_a   1.000
_cell.length_b   1.000
_cell.length_c   1.000
_cell.angle_alpha   90.00
_cell.angle_beta   90.00
_cell.angle_gamma   90.00
#
_symmetry.space_group_name_H-M   'P 1'
#
loop_
_entity.id
_entity.type
_entity.pdbx_description
1 polymer ?
#
loop_
_entity_poly.entity_id
_entity_poly.type
_entity_poly.pdbx_seq_one_letter_code
_entity_poly.pdbx_strand_id
1 'polypeptide(L)'
;MNFKFVVFALILLTFSFFLHVYIINILSEIYQTKEKITPKTLYYEIIKYSIIYISLFTFSWLFSSSLYSVIYFIGFSYLGLIINISMLCAFYQIIIKLIPLSTFSSKILTIVIPILITIYSLIKAQIVYLQEESIVCNKYKGSIKILHVSDMHLGAIYQKNSVEKLVKIINEQYPDVVVITGDISDGSAKVESDWMEPFNKISDNIEVLYITGNHENLYGKKEIINEINKIKKIKYIGNSDEIIQIKGINFIGIDYEYRNAIKRAKNIINKNSIQNDINVLLYHIPNISLQDLNEAGIFLMLAGHTHGGQIFPFTVLAWLGNKYFTGLYNNDNKNYIFVSSGYGTALCPMRFFTKKMIGIIEIKGRN
;
A
#
# COMPACT_ATOMS: atom_id res chain seq x y z
N MET A 1 4.23 -24.83 1.58
CA MET A 1 3.24 -23.76 1.28
C MET A 1 2.62 -23.32 2.60
N ASN A 2 2.67 -22.03 2.95
CA ASN A 2 2.17 -21.52 4.24
C ASN A 2 0.64 -21.66 4.27
N PHE A 3 0.05 -22.25 5.34
CA PHE A 3 -1.40 -22.43 5.51
C PHE A 3 -2.19 -21.13 5.30
N LYS A 4 -1.66 -19.99 5.77
CA LYS A 4 -2.27 -18.66 5.58
C LYS A 4 -2.42 -18.29 4.09
N PHE A 5 -1.48 -18.72 3.27
CA PHE A 5 -1.49 -18.45 1.84
C PHE A 5 -2.57 -19.25 1.10
N VAL A 6 -2.75 -20.52 1.50
CA VAL A 6 -3.84 -21.38 0.96
C VAL A 6 -5.20 -20.79 1.29
N VAL A 7 -5.39 -20.37 2.55
CA VAL A 7 -6.65 -19.74 3.00
C VAL A 7 -6.91 -18.47 2.22
N PHE A 8 -5.91 -17.63 2.03
CA PHE A 8 -6.05 -16.39 1.26
C PHE A 8 -6.42 -16.65 -0.21
N ALA A 9 -5.77 -17.62 -0.86
CA ALA A 9 -6.10 -18.03 -2.22
C ALA A 9 -7.55 -18.52 -2.34
N LEU A 10 -8.02 -19.33 -1.38
CA LEU A 10 -9.40 -19.81 -1.33
C LEU A 10 -10.41 -18.67 -1.15
N ILE A 11 -10.08 -17.66 -0.33
CA ILE A 11 -10.93 -16.47 -0.16
C ILE A 11 -11.04 -15.71 -1.48
N LEU A 12 -9.93 -15.47 -2.17
CA LEU A 12 -9.93 -14.78 -3.47
C LEU A 12 -10.71 -15.56 -4.54
N LEU A 13 -10.55 -16.87 -4.58
CA LEU A 13 -11.32 -17.75 -5.48
C LEU A 13 -12.82 -17.62 -5.23
N THR A 14 -13.24 -17.76 -3.98
CA THR A 14 -14.64 -17.68 -3.58
C THR A 14 -15.23 -16.30 -3.91
N PHE A 15 -14.50 -15.25 -3.57
CA PHE A 15 -14.90 -13.87 -3.86
C PHE A 15 -15.06 -13.64 -5.37
N SER A 16 -14.05 -14.00 -6.16
CA SER A 16 -14.07 -13.87 -7.62
C SER A 16 -15.23 -14.64 -8.25
N PHE A 17 -15.50 -15.87 -7.76
CA PHE A 17 -16.62 -16.68 -8.20
C PHE A 17 -17.97 -15.97 -8.00
N PHE A 18 -18.24 -15.46 -6.80
CA PHE A 18 -19.51 -14.76 -6.53
C PHE A 18 -19.67 -13.50 -7.40
N LEU A 19 -18.59 -12.76 -7.66
CA LEU A 19 -18.63 -11.62 -8.56
C LEU A 19 -19.01 -12.03 -9.99
N HIS A 20 -18.46 -13.13 -10.51
CA HIS A 20 -18.80 -13.61 -11.86
C HIS A 20 -20.27 -14.05 -11.96
N VAL A 21 -20.75 -14.83 -10.98
CA VAL A 21 -22.16 -15.23 -10.93
C VAL A 21 -23.07 -14.02 -10.96
N TYR A 22 -22.74 -13.02 -10.15
CA TYR A 22 -23.50 -11.77 -10.10
C TYR A 22 -23.50 -11.03 -11.45
N ILE A 23 -22.33 -10.86 -12.07
CA ILE A 23 -22.18 -10.19 -13.35
C ILE A 23 -23.01 -10.91 -14.45
N ILE A 24 -22.87 -12.25 -14.55
CA ILE A 24 -23.57 -13.03 -15.55
C ILE A 24 -25.10 -12.88 -15.41
N ASN A 25 -25.62 -12.89 -14.19
CA ASN A 25 -27.04 -12.68 -13.94
C ASN A 25 -27.53 -11.32 -14.46
N ILE A 26 -26.81 -10.24 -14.13
CA ILE A 26 -27.21 -8.89 -14.57
C ILE A 26 -27.07 -8.72 -16.07
N LEU A 27 -25.98 -9.21 -16.65
CA LEU A 27 -25.81 -9.13 -18.10
C LEU A 27 -26.84 -9.96 -18.85
N SER A 28 -27.23 -11.14 -18.36
CA SER A 28 -28.29 -11.96 -18.97
C SER A 28 -29.65 -11.23 -18.99
N GLU A 29 -29.97 -10.46 -17.95
CA GLU A 29 -31.15 -9.60 -17.91
C GLU A 29 -31.07 -8.48 -18.98
N ILE A 30 -29.94 -7.77 -19.07
CA ILE A 30 -29.71 -6.69 -20.03
C ILE A 30 -29.76 -7.19 -21.50
N TYR A 31 -29.20 -8.37 -21.75
CA TYR A 31 -29.18 -8.96 -23.09
C TYR A 31 -30.41 -9.75 -23.43
N GLN A 32 -31.37 -9.91 -22.51
CA GLN A 32 -32.57 -10.72 -22.62
C GLN A 32 -32.27 -12.17 -23.11
N THR A 33 -31.11 -12.67 -22.74
CA THR A 33 -30.72 -14.05 -23.02
C THR A 33 -31.50 -14.99 -22.12
N LYS A 34 -32.10 -16.02 -22.66
CA LYS A 34 -32.82 -17.07 -21.90
C LYS A 34 -31.85 -18.02 -21.16
N GLU A 35 -30.56 -17.79 -21.27
CA GLU A 35 -29.55 -18.61 -20.63
C GLU A 35 -29.49 -18.26 -19.13
N LYS A 36 -30.38 -18.88 -18.36
CA LYS A 36 -30.21 -18.94 -16.92
C LYS A 36 -28.91 -19.72 -16.63
N ILE A 37 -28.14 -19.24 -15.66
CA ILE A 37 -26.96 -19.97 -15.17
C ILE A 37 -27.42 -21.36 -14.77
N THR A 38 -27.08 -22.35 -15.59
CA THR A 38 -27.32 -23.75 -15.23
C THR A 38 -26.24 -24.21 -14.23
N PRO A 39 -26.52 -25.20 -13.37
CA PRO A 39 -25.48 -25.78 -12.50
C PRO A 39 -24.22 -26.21 -13.27
N LYS A 40 -24.37 -26.60 -14.53
CA LYS A 40 -23.28 -26.98 -15.42
C LYS A 40 -22.42 -25.79 -15.83
N THR A 41 -23.00 -24.66 -16.22
CA THR A 41 -22.30 -23.42 -16.53
C THR A 41 -21.54 -22.91 -15.30
N LEU A 42 -22.19 -22.93 -14.13
CA LEU A 42 -21.63 -22.59 -12.86
C LEU A 42 -20.37 -23.41 -12.53
N TYR A 43 -20.45 -24.74 -12.72
CA TYR A 43 -19.34 -25.66 -12.50
C TYR A 43 -18.14 -25.38 -13.41
N TYR A 44 -18.36 -25.09 -14.69
CA TYR A 44 -17.29 -24.72 -15.63
C TYR A 44 -16.61 -23.40 -15.24
N GLU A 45 -17.37 -22.40 -14.81
CA GLU A 45 -16.80 -21.13 -14.36
C GLU A 45 -15.99 -21.31 -13.06
N ILE A 46 -16.46 -22.11 -12.09
CA ILE A 46 -15.69 -22.46 -10.89
C ILE A 46 -14.35 -23.07 -11.27
N ILE A 47 -14.34 -24.11 -12.11
CA ILE A 47 -13.11 -24.79 -12.54
C ILE A 47 -12.17 -23.83 -13.23
N LYS A 48 -12.65 -23.06 -14.19
CA LYS A 48 -11.87 -22.12 -15.00
C LYS A 48 -11.15 -21.11 -14.09
N TYR A 49 -11.85 -20.46 -13.17
CA TYR A 49 -11.25 -19.47 -12.27
C TYR A 49 -10.37 -20.11 -11.21
N SER A 50 -10.74 -21.30 -10.71
CA SER A 50 -9.88 -22.06 -9.81
C SER A 50 -8.54 -22.37 -10.47
N ILE A 51 -8.54 -22.80 -11.73
CA ILE A 51 -7.30 -23.05 -12.48
C ILE A 51 -6.49 -21.78 -12.63
N ILE A 52 -7.12 -20.66 -13.02
CA ILE A 52 -6.41 -19.38 -13.20
C ILE A 52 -5.74 -18.93 -11.90
N TYR A 53 -6.48 -18.89 -10.80
CA TYR A 53 -5.93 -18.39 -9.53
C TYR A 53 -4.95 -19.37 -8.88
N ILE A 54 -5.20 -20.67 -8.94
CA ILE A 54 -4.23 -21.68 -8.47
C ILE A 54 -2.95 -21.58 -9.29
N SER A 55 -3.04 -21.42 -10.60
CA SER A 55 -1.88 -21.20 -11.46
C SER A 55 -1.12 -19.94 -11.05
N LEU A 56 -1.79 -18.80 -10.89
CA LEU A 56 -1.18 -17.55 -10.47
C LEU A 56 -0.40 -17.71 -9.16
N PHE A 57 -0.91 -18.49 -8.21
CA PHE A 57 -0.27 -18.70 -6.92
C PHE A 57 0.79 -19.79 -6.93
N THR A 58 0.63 -20.88 -7.67
CA THR A 58 1.62 -21.97 -7.72
C THR A 58 2.81 -21.61 -8.60
N PHE A 59 2.58 -20.91 -9.72
CA PHE A 59 3.67 -20.45 -10.60
C PHE A 59 4.58 -19.42 -9.91
N SER A 60 4.07 -18.62 -8.96
CA SER A 60 4.88 -17.66 -8.19
C SER A 60 6.04 -18.30 -7.44
N TRP A 61 5.84 -19.55 -7.00
CA TRP A 61 6.85 -20.30 -6.24
C TRP A 61 7.84 -21.07 -7.12
N LEU A 62 7.43 -21.37 -8.35
CA LEU A 62 8.22 -22.23 -9.24
C LEU A 62 9.07 -21.44 -10.23
N PHE A 63 8.71 -20.22 -10.55
CA PHE A 63 9.39 -19.43 -11.59
C PHE A 63 9.51 -17.96 -11.21
N SER A 64 10.71 -17.50 -10.90
CA SER A 64 11.09 -16.08 -10.82
C SER A 64 11.29 -15.48 -12.23
N SER A 65 10.43 -15.80 -13.20
CA SER A 65 10.60 -15.39 -14.58
C SER A 65 9.75 -14.17 -14.93
N SER A 66 10.17 -13.42 -15.95
CA SER A 66 9.39 -12.32 -16.54
C SER A 66 7.99 -12.77 -16.98
N LEU A 67 7.82 -14.02 -17.36
CA LEU A 67 6.53 -14.63 -17.70
C LEU A 67 5.58 -14.65 -16.50
N TYR A 68 6.08 -15.00 -15.30
CA TYR A 68 5.27 -14.96 -14.09
C TYR A 68 4.74 -13.56 -13.78
N SER A 69 5.59 -12.53 -13.91
CA SER A 69 5.19 -11.13 -13.71
C SER A 69 4.07 -10.71 -14.66
N VAL A 70 4.14 -11.13 -15.92
CA VAL A 70 3.10 -10.88 -16.93
C VAL A 70 1.78 -11.58 -16.57
N ILE A 71 1.85 -12.87 -16.21
CA ILE A 71 0.66 -13.66 -15.81
C ILE A 71 0.01 -13.05 -14.56
N TYR A 72 0.84 -12.70 -13.57
CA TYR A 72 0.37 -12.05 -12.34
C TYR A 72 -0.31 -10.71 -12.63
N PHE A 73 0.32 -9.86 -13.44
CA PHE A 73 -0.22 -8.56 -13.85
C PHE A 73 -1.57 -8.72 -14.56
N ILE A 74 -1.68 -9.62 -15.53
CA ILE A 74 -2.93 -9.88 -16.27
C ILE A 74 -4.02 -10.40 -15.33
N GLY A 75 -3.70 -11.39 -14.48
CA GLY A 75 -4.67 -12.01 -13.56
C GLY A 75 -5.25 -11.03 -12.56
N PHE A 76 -4.39 -10.21 -11.92
CA PHE A 76 -4.86 -9.22 -10.95
C PHE A 76 -5.47 -7.97 -11.61
N SER A 77 -5.09 -7.64 -12.85
CA SER A 77 -5.79 -6.63 -13.66
C SER A 77 -7.20 -7.09 -13.99
N TYR A 78 -7.36 -8.38 -14.33
CA TYR A 78 -8.66 -8.98 -14.56
C TYR A 78 -9.52 -9.00 -13.30
N LEU A 79 -8.95 -9.33 -12.13
CA LEU A 79 -9.66 -9.22 -10.85
C LEU A 79 -10.19 -7.81 -10.61
N GLY A 80 -9.38 -6.79 -10.85
CA GLY A 80 -9.81 -5.39 -10.75
C GLY A 80 -10.91 -5.03 -11.74
N LEU A 81 -10.86 -5.54 -12.97
CA LEU A 81 -11.90 -5.34 -13.98
C LEU A 81 -13.25 -5.94 -13.52
N ILE A 82 -13.28 -7.18 -13.03
CA ILE A 82 -14.53 -7.79 -12.55
C ILE A 82 -15.11 -7.08 -11.31
N ILE A 83 -14.26 -6.52 -10.45
CA ILE A 83 -14.71 -5.66 -9.34
C ILE A 83 -15.40 -4.41 -9.90
N ASN A 84 -14.80 -3.72 -10.87
CA ASN A 84 -15.37 -2.54 -11.51
C ASN A 84 -16.70 -2.85 -12.21
N ILE A 85 -16.77 -3.97 -12.95
CA ILE A 85 -18.01 -4.41 -13.61
C ILE A 85 -19.10 -4.69 -12.56
N SER A 86 -18.78 -5.47 -11.51
CA SER A 86 -19.75 -5.82 -10.45
C SER A 86 -20.31 -4.58 -9.75
N MET A 87 -19.44 -3.61 -9.48
CA MET A 87 -19.83 -2.35 -8.87
C MET A 87 -20.80 -1.56 -9.76
N LEU A 88 -20.48 -1.43 -11.06
CA LEU A 88 -21.35 -0.72 -11.99
C LEU A 88 -22.64 -1.49 -12.31
N CYS A 89 -22.63 -2.81 -12.26
CA CYS A 89 -23.84 -3.62 -12.29
C CYS A 89 -24.74 -3.35 -11.06
N ALA A 90 -24.16 -3.25 -9.86
CA ALA A 90 -24.92 -2.89 -8.67
C ALA A 90 -25.51 -1.47 -8.77
N PHE A 91 -24.73 -0.52 -9.27
CA PHE A 91 -25.19 0.84 -9.53
C PHE A 91 -26.30 0.89 -10.59
N TYR A 92 -26.17 0.12 -11.68
CA TYR A 92 -27.18 -0.06 -12.70
C TYR A 92 -28.51 -0.54 -12.11
N GLN A 93 -28.50 -1.55 -11.25
CA GLN A 93 -29.74 -2.05 -10.60
C GLN A 93 -30.47 -1.01 -9.77
N ILE A 94 -29.75 -0.04 -9.20
CA ILE A 94 -30.35 1.08 -8.48
C ILE A 94 -30.96 2.08 -9.49
N ILE A 95 -30.18 2.45 -10.52
CA ILE A 95 -30.61 3.46 -11.50
C ILE A 95 -31.86 3.05 -12.26
N ILE A 96 -31.93 1.78 -12.75
CA ILE A 96 -33.10 1.34 -13.54
C ILE A 96 -34.42 1.35 -12.79
N LYS A 97 -34.38 1.36 -11.45
CA LYS A 97 -35.58 1.54 -10.60
C LYS A 97 -36.07 2.98 -10.59
N LEU A 98 -35.20 3.94 -10.89
CA LEU A 98 -35.48 5.37 -10.87
C LEU A 98 -35.72 5.92 -12.28
N ILE A 99 -34.95 5.45 -13.26
CA ILE A 99 -34.95 5.95 -14.64
C ILE A 99 -34.83 4.76 -15.59
N PRO A 100 -35.78 4.57 -16.54
CA PRO A 100 -35.65 3.52 -17.53
C PRO A 100 -34.48 3.81 -18.47
N LEU A 101 -33.56 2.86 -18.58
CA LEU A 101 -32.41 2.93 -19.49
C LEU A 101 -32.65 2.09 -20.73
N SER A 102 -32.23 2.59 -21.90
CA SER A 102 -32.19 1.76 -23.11
C SER A 102 -31.17 0.62 -22.95
N THR A 103 -31.36 -0.45 -23.70
CA THR A 103 -30.38 -1.56 -23.73
C THR A 103 -28.97 -1.07 -24.11
N PHE A 104 -28.87 -0.10 -25.02
CA PHE A 104 -27.59 0.50 -25.40
C PHE A 104 -26.94 1.24 -24.22
N SER A 105 -27.67 2.09 -23.51
CA SER A 105 -27.18 2.81 -22.32
C SER A 105 -26.78 1.84 -21.21
N SER A 106 -27.53 0.76 -21.01
CA SER A 106 -27.21 -0.29 -20.03
C SER A 106 -25.90 -0.99 -20.33
N LYS A 107 -25.63 -1.31 -21.61
CA LYS A 107 -24.36 -1.91 -22.06
C LYS A 107 -23.18 -0.95 -21.87
N ILE A 108 -23.35 0.34 -22.18
CA ILE A 108 -22.30 1.34 -21.92
C ILE A 108 -21.97 1.38 -20.44
N LEU A 109 -22.98 1.49 -19.57
CA LEU A 109 -22.78 1.61 -18.13
C LEU A 109 -22.11 0.38 -17.52
N THR A 110 -22.52 -0.82 -17.93
CA THR A 110 -22.08 -2.07 -17.27
C THR A 110 -20.87 -2.73 -17.92
N ILE A 111 -20.47 -2.34 -19.14
CA ILE A 111 -19.33 -2.93 -19.85
C ILE A 111 -18.29 -1.89 -20.23
N VAL A 112 -18.70 -0.83 -20.97
CA VAL A 112 -17.73 0.12 -21.54
C VAL A 112 -17.09 0.97 -20.43
N ILE A 113 -17.89 1.54 -19.53
CA ILE A 113 -17.39 2.39 -18.43
C ILE A 113 -16.45 1.63 -17.50
N PRO A 114 -16.76 0.39 -17.03
CA PRO A 114 -15.80 -0.38 -16.21
C PRO A 114 -14.45 -0.64 -16.89
N ILE A 115 -14.46 -0.91 -18.19
CA ILE A 115 -13.21 -1.09 -18.96
C ILE A 115 -12.40 0.21 -18.97
N LEU A 116 -13.04 1.35 -19.22
CA LEU A 116 -12.38 2.66 -19.21
C LEU A 116 -11.83 3.02 -17.82
N ILE A 117 -12.60 2.75 -16.76
CA ILE A 117 -12.14 2.91 -15.37
C ILE A 117 -10.94 2.02 -15.10
N THR A 118 -10.95 0.78 -15.57
CA THR A 118 -9.83 -0.16 -15.38
C THR A 118 -8.57 0.34 -16.07
N ILE A 119 -8.66 0.75 -17.33
CA ILE A 119 -7.53 1.31 -18.09
C ILE A 119 -6.98 2.56 -17.40
N TYR A 120 -7.86 3.48 -17.02
CA TYR A 120 -7.48 4.68 -16.27
C TYR A 120 -6.77 4.33 -14.96
N SER A 121 -7.28 3.35 -14.21
CA SER A 121 -6.73 2.92 -12.91
C SER A 121 -5.35 2.27 -13.03
N LEU A 122 -5.11 1.50 -14.11
CA LEU A 122 -3.80 0.92 -14.44
C LEU A 122 -2.77 2.02 -14.75
N ILE A 123 -3.16 3.03 -15.53
CA ILE A 123 -2.30 4.18 -15.86
C ILE A 123 -2.00 4.98 -14.59
N LYS A 124 -3.01 5.26 -13.76
CA LYS A 124 -2.85 6.03 -12.52
C LYS A 124 -1.92 5.35 -11.51
N ALA A 125 -1.90 4.03 -11.47
CA ALA A 125 -0.97 3.27 -10.62
C ALA A 125 0.51 3.43 -11.00
N GLN A 126 0.81 3.94 -12.20
CA GLN A 126 2.20 4.20 -12.64
C GLN A 126 2.67 5.63 -12.35
N ILE A 127 1.75 6.58 -12.10
CA ILE A 127 2.06 7.99 -11.92
C ILE A 127 2.34 8.26 -10.45
N VAL A 128 3.59 8.62 -10.12
CA VAL A 128 3.99 9.01 -8.77
C VAL A 128 3.53 10.44 -8.48
N TYR A 129 2.91 10.61 -7.32
CA TYR A 129 2.47 11.89 -6.80
C TYR A 129 3.31 12.27 -5.57
N LEU A 130 3.92 13.44 -5.58
CA LEU A 130 4.64 13.99 -4.43
C LEU A 130 3.63 14.77 -3.59
N GLN A 131 3.44 14.33 -2.34
CA GLN A 131 2.59 15.02 -1.36
C GLN A 131 3.50 15.83 -0.44
N GLU A 132 3.49 17.14 -0.64
CA GLU A 132 4.31 18.07 0.15
C GLU A 132 3.52 18.60 1.34
N GLU A 133 4.13 18.53 2.54
CA GLU A 133 3.57 19.05 3.78
C GLU A 133 4.62 19.86 4.53
N SER A 134 4.24 21.02 5.06
CA SER A 134 5.11 21.87 5.86
C SER A 134 4.56 22.00 7.28
N ILE A 135 5.36 21.60 8.25
CA ILE A 135 5.01 21.54 9.67
C ILE A 135 5.89 22.53 10.44
N VAL A 136 5.27 23.46 11.17
CA VAL A 136 6.00 24.39 12.03
C VAL A 136 6.16 23.81 13.42
N CYS A 137 7.40 23.72 13.91
CA CYS A 137 7.73 23.28 15.27
C CYS A 137 8.42 24.42 16.03
N ASN A 138 7.73 25.03 17.00
CA ASN A 138 8.26 26.15 17.77
C ASN A 138 9.54 25.84 18.57
N LYS A 139 9.79 24.57 18.87
CA LYS A 139 10.98 24.11 19.61
C LYS A 139 12.18 23.87 18.68
N TYR A 140 11.96 23.80 17.39
CA TYR A 140 13.02 23.50 16.42
C TYR A 140 13.74 24.78 15.98
N LYS A 141 15.07 24.69 15.85
CA LYS A 141 15.91 25.78 15.32
C LYS A 141 16.59 25.30 14.05
N GLY A 142 15.83 25.21 12.98
CA GLY A 142 16.35 24.70 11.71
C GLY A 142 15.26 24.29 10.73
N SER A 143 15.67 23.55 9.73
CA SER A 143 14.76 22.89 8.77
C SER A 143 15.29 21.49 8.47
N ILE A 144 14.37 20.51 8.41
CA ILE A 144 14.66 19.16 7.93
C ILE A 144 13.61 18.76 6.89
N LYS A 145 14.08 18.20 5.80
CA LYS A 145 13.24 17.65 4.72
C LYS A 145 13.27 16.12 4.79
N ILE A 146 12.15 15.53 5.13
CA ILE A 146 11.94 14.07 5.24
C ILE A 146 11.23 13.58 3.98
N LEU A 147 11.79 12.62 3.27
CA LEU A 147 11.11 11.93 2.19
C LEU A 147 10.57 10.60 2.73
N HIS A 148 9.25 10.47 2.74
CA HIS A 148 8.54 9.32 3.29
C HIS A 148 8.03 8.40 2.19
N VAL A 149 8.47 7.14 2.22
CA VAL A 149 8.02 6.05 1.36
C VAL A 149 7.37 4.97 2.23
N SER A 150 6.30 4.37 1.76
CA SER A 150 5.68 3.20 2.39
C SER A 150 5.11 2.28 1.33
N ASP A 151 4.88 1.02 1.69
CA ASP A 151 4.13 0.08 0.86
C ASP A 151 4.69 0.01 -0.57
N MET A 152 5.97 -0.32 -0.70
CA MET A 152 6.63 -0.45 -1.99
C MET A 152 6.16 -1.67 -2.76
N HIS A 153 5.81 -2.74 -2.03
CA HIS A 153 5.29 -3.99 -2.58
C HIS A 153 6.14 -4.55 -3.72
N LEU A 154 7.46 -4.66 -3.48
CA LEU A 154 8.35 -5.36 -4.41
C LEU A 154 7.96 -6.84 -4.49
N GLY A 155 7.83 -7.32 -5.71
CA GLY A 155 7.37 -8.67 -6.00
C GLY A 155 7.14 -8.90 -7.49
N ALA A 156 6.05 -9.56 -7.83
CA ALA A 156 5.76 -9.90 -9.22
C ALA A 156 5.62 -8.67 -10.13
N ILE A 157 5.09 -7.55 -9.64
CA ILE A 157 4.80 -6.35 -10.44
C ILE A 157 5.90 -5.31 -10.31
N TYR A 158 6.30 -5.00 -9.08
CA TYR A 158 7.31 -3.97 -8.79
C TYR A 158 8.64 -4.63 -8.47
N GLN A 159 9.66 -4.33 -9.28
CA GLN A 159 11.00 -4.90 -9.19
C GLN A 159 12.05 -3.78 -9.26
N LYS A 160 13.29 -4.11 -9.60
CA LYS A 160 14.44 -3.19 -9.69
C LYS A 160 14.12 -1.85 -10.37
N ASN A 161 13.42 -1.88 -11.50
CA ASN A 161 13.04 -0.65 -12.24
C ASN A 161 12.18 0.31 -11.40
N SER A 162 11.36 -0.21 -10.48
CA SER A 162 10.56 0.62 -9.58
C SER A 162 11.46 1.30 -8.53
N VAL A 163 12.46 0.57 -8.03
CA VAL A 163 13.46 1.12 -7.10
C VAL A 163 14.33 2.17 -7.78
N GLU A 164 14.78 1.93 -9.02
CA GLU A 164 15.55 2.90 -9.80
C GLU A 164 14.80 4.22 -9.99
N LYS A 165 13.51 4.17 -10.32
CA LYS A 165 12.64 5.36 -10.41
C LYS A 165 12.53 6.08 -9.07
N LEU A 166 12.38 5.33 -7.97
CA LEU A 166 12.33 5.91 -6.63
C LEU A 166 13.64 6.60 -6.27
N VAL A 167 14.78 5.96 -6.50
CA VAL A 167 16.12 6.52 -6.22
C VAL A 167 16.37 7.79 -7.04
N LYS A 168 15.93 7.83 -8.30
CA LYS A 168 15.99 9.04 -9.12
C LYS A 168 15.21 10.18 -8.44
N ILE A 169 13.97 9.94 -8.01
CA ILE A 169 13.14 10.94 -7.31
C ILE A 169 13.82 11.38 -6.00
N ILE A 170 14.36 10.44 -5.21
CA ILE A 170 15.06 10.77 -3.96
C ILE A 170 16.23 11.73 -4.24
N ASN A 171 17.07 11.43 -5.22
CA ASN A 171 18.22 12.28 -5.56
C ASN A 171 17.79 13.64 -6.13
N GLU A 172 16.69 13.73 -6.92
CA GLU A 172 16.12 14.97 -7.41
C GLU A 172 15.52 15.83 -6.28
N GLN A 173 14.88 15.20 -5.30
CA GLN A 173 14.28 15.91 -4.17
C GLN A 173 15.30 16.33 -3.11
N TYR A 174 16.45 15.68 -3.06
CA TYR A 174 17.54 15.98 -2.14
C TYR A 174 17.09 16.15 -0.68
N PRO A 175 16.43 15.14 -0.08
CA PRO A 175 16.00 15.20 1.31
C PRO A 175 17.18 15.04 2.27
N ASP A 176 16.98 15.40 3.53
CA ASP A 176 17.97 15.14 4.59
C ASP A 176 17.93 13.67 5.05
N VAL A 177 16.75 13.08 4.97
CA VAL A 177 16.53 11.67 5.34
C VAL A 177 15.40 11.07 4.51
N VAL A 178 15.56 9.81 4.14
CA VAL A 178 14.50 8.96 3.58
C VAL A 178 14.04 8.02 4.68
N VAL A 179 12.73 7.89 4.86
CA VAL A 179 12.16 6.89 5.77
C VAL A 179 11.24 5.94 5.01
N ILE A 180 11.42 4.63 5.22
CA ILE A 180 10.61 3.58 4.60
C ILE A 180 9.84 2.88 5.72
N THR A 181 8.51 3.11 5.76
CA THR A 181 7.66 2.63 6.86
C THR A 181 6.97 1.31 6.54
N GLY A 182 7.71 0.32 6.09
CA GLY A 182 7.26 -1.06 5.94
C GLY A 182 6.65 -1.40 4.58
N ASP A 183 6.31 -2.68 4.45
CA ASP A 183 5.75 -3.31 3.27
C ASP A 183 6.62 -3.08 2.02
N ILE A 184 7.94 -3.35 2.17
CA ILE A 184 8.88 -3.39 1.04
C ILE A 184 8.53 -4.56 0.12
N SER A 185 8.15 -5.72 0.67
CA SER A 185 7.74 -6.92 -0.07
C SER A 185 6.22 -7.03 -0.15
N ASP A 186 5.70 -7.56 -1.27
CA ASP A 186 4.28 -7.92 -1.41
C ASP A 186 4.00 -9.39 -1.09
N GLY A 187 5.03 -10.21 -0.94
CA GLY A 187 4.95 -11.65 -0.69
C GLY A 187 4.62 -12.50 -1.94
N SER A 188 4.45 -11.91 -3.12
CA SER A 188 4.13 -12.64 -4.35
C SER A 188 5.36 -13.27 -5.01
N ALA A 189 6.55 -12.71 -4.78
CA ALA A 189 7.83 -13.23 -5.25
C ALA A 189 8.90 -13.01 -4.19
N LYS A 190 9.99 -13.79 -4.29
CA LYS A 190 11.17 -13.59 -3.44
C LYS A 190 11.83 -12.27 -3.79
N VAL A 191 11.91 -11.36 -2.83
CA VAL A 191 12.66 -10.11 -2.99
C VAL A 191 14.14 -10.42 -2.88
N GLU A 192 14.91 -10.08 -3.91
CA GLU A 192 16.34 -10.26 -3.96
C GLU A 192 17.05 -8.92 -3.73
N SER A 193 18.24 -8.97 -3.15
CA SER A 193 19.02 -7.75 -2.85
C SER A 193 19.38 -6.95 -4.10
N ASP A 194 19.49 -7.60 -5.26
CA ASP A 194 19.76 -6.93 -6.54
C ASP A 194 18.64 -5.96 -6.95
N TRP A 195 17.39 -6.23 -6.54
CA TRP A 195 16.29 -5.30 -6.77
C TRP A 195 16.40 -4.03 -5.92
N MET A 196 17.03 -4.14 -4.75
CA MET A 196 17.24 -3.03 -3.82
C MET A 196 18.61 -2.36 -3.98
N GLU A 197 19.52 -2.97 -4.75
CA GLU A 197 20.87 -2.44 -5.02
C GLU A 197 20.86 -0.97 -5.47
N PRO A 198 19.88 -0.48 -6.29
CA PRO A 198 19.84 0.93 -6.69
C PRO A 198 19.83 1.92 -5.52
N PHE A 199 19.38 1.52 -4.32
CA PHE A 199 19.46 2.38 -3.13
C PHE A 199 20.89 2.82 -2.81
N ASN A 200 21.91 2.01 -3.15
CA ASN A 200 23.31 2.37 -2.98
C ASN A 200 23.76 3.56 -3.86
N LYS A 201 22.92 3.99 -4.83
CA LYS A 201 23.14 5.18 -5.67
C LYS A 201 22.53 6.45 -5.08
N ILE A 202 21.91 6.38 -3.91
CA ILE A 202 21.47 7.56 -3.17
C ILE A 202 22.69 8.31 -2.65
N SER A 203 22.67 9.64 -2.75
CA SER A 203 23.77 10.51 -2.31
C SER A 203 24.19 10.21 -0.87
N ASP A 204 25.50 10.25 -0.59
CA ASP A 204 26.06 9.76 0.68
C ASP A 204 25.57 10.53 1.92
N ASN A 205 25.22 11.79 1.77
CA ASN A 205 24.70 12.66 2.82
C ASN A 205 23.22 12.44 3.16
N ILE A 206 22.51 11.54 2.45
CA ILE A 206 21.10 11.21 2.70
C ILE A 206 21.04 9.90 3.47
N GLU A 207 20.52 9.89 4.69
CA GLU A 207 20.28 8.67 5.45
C GLU A 207 18.99 7.98 4.98
N VAL A 208 18.98 6.63 4.98
CA VAL A 208 17.78 5.84 4.65
C VAL A 208 17.44 4.92 5.82
N LEU A 209 16.32 5.21 6.49
CA LEU A 209 15.83 4.44 7.65
C LEU A 209 14.67 3.53 7.24
N TYR A 210 14.66 2.31 7.74
CA TYR A 210 13.65 1.31 7.43
C TYR A 210 13.09 0.63 8.67
N ILE A 211 11.78 0.38 8.67
CA ILE A 211 11.05 -0.51 9.58
C ILE A 211 10.23 -1.50 8.77
N THR A 212 9.81 -2.63 9.39
CA THR A 212 8.96 -3.62 8.73
C THR A 212 7.47 -3.29 8.84
N GLY A 213 6.69 -3.73 7.81
CA GLY A 213 5.24 -3.75 7.81
C GLY A 213 4.67 -5.16 8.00
N ASN A 214 3.38 -5.33 7.69
CA ASN A 214 2.71 -6.62 7.85
C ASN A 214 3.08 -7.63 6.74
N HIS A 215 3.43 -7.17 5.55
CA HIS A 215 3.78 -8.04 4.42
C HIS A 215 5.12 -8.75 4.63
N GLU A 216 6.09 -8.14 5.31
CA GLU A 216 7.33 -8.82 5.67
C GLU A 216 7.07 -10.09 6.49
N ASN A 217 6.07 -10.08 7.38
CA ASN A 217 5.68 -11.27 8.15
C ASN A 217 5.00 -12.36 7.30
N LEU A 218 4.39 -12.00 6.17
CA LEU A 218 3.79 -12.96 5.24
C LEU A 218 4.85 -13.73 4.46
N TYR A 219 5.95 -13.07 4.14
CA TYR A 219 7.03 -13.60 3.31
C TYR A 219 8.15 -14.27 4.11
N GLY A 220 8.36 -13.84 5.34
CA GLY A 220 9.48 -14.22 6.17
C GLY A 220 10.34 -12.99 6.50
N LYS A 221 10.03 -12.36 7.63
CA LYS A 221 10.70 -11.11 8.08
C LYS A 221 12.22 -11.24 8.12
N LYS A 222 12.74 -12.39 8.59
CA LYS A 222 14.19 -12.61 8.70
C LYS A 222 14.89 -12.60 7.34
N GLU A 223 14.26 -13.24 6.37
CA GLU A 223 14.76 -13.31 5.00
C GLU A 223 14.84 -11.93 4.36
N ILE A 224 13.78 -11.13 4.51
CA ILE A 224 13.75 -9.76 3.99
C ILE A 224 14.80 -8.88 4.67
N ILE A 225 14.92 -8.94 6.00
CA ILE A 225 15.94 -8.17 6.74
C ILE A 225 17.35 -8.59 6.29
N ASN A 226 17.59 -9.88 6.05
CA ASN A 226 18.88 -10.35 5.55
C ASN A 226 19.21 -9.77 4.17
N GLU A 227 18.21 -9.66 3.27
CA GLU A 227 18.42 -9.05 1.95
C GLU A 227 18.65 -7.52 2.07
N ILE A 228 17.91 -6.84 2.95
CA ILE A 228 18.09 -5.41 3.22
C ILE A 228 19.46 -5.11 3.81
N ASN A 229 19.95 -5.93 4.73
CA ASN A 229 21.26 -5.73 5.36
C ASN A 229 22.46 -5.87 4.37
N LYS A 230 22.23 -6.40 3.17
CA LYS A 230 23.23 -6.38 2.09
C LYS A 230 23.33 -5.00 1.42
N ILE A 231 22.34 -4.15 1.60
CA ILE A 231 22.26 -2.81 1.01
C ILE A 231 22.81 -1.81 2.03
N LYS A 232 24.03 -1.38 1.84
CA LYS A 232 24.78 -0.53 2.80
C LYS A 232 24.06 0.80 3.12
N LYS A 233 23.26 1.28 2.17
CA LYS A 233 22.55 2.55 2.28
C LYS A 233 21.33 2.51 3.20
N ILE A 234 20.74 1.32 3.43
CA ILE A 234 19.51 1.18 4.24
C ILE A 234 19.87 0.77 5.66
N LYS A 235 19.47 1.57 6.65
CA LYS A 235 19.58 1.24 8.06
C LYS A 235 18.25 0.73 8.60
N TYR A 236 18.18 -0.56 8.93
CA TYR A 236 17.02 -1.15 9.61
C TYR A 236 17.03 -0.79 11.09
N ILE A 237 15.96 -0.15 11.58
CA ILE A 237 15.83 0.37 12.94
C ILE A 237 14.60 -0.14 13.71
N GLY A 238 13.74 -0.96 13.09
CA GLY A 238 12.43 -1.34 13.64
C GLY A 238 12.48 -2.21 14.90
N ASN A 239 13.57 -2.93 15.13
CA ASN A 239 13.74 -3.84 16.28
C ASN A 239 14.83 -3.40 17.26
N SER A 240 15.36 -2.20 17.12
CA SER A 240 16.35 -1.66 18.06
C SER A 240 15.71 -0.64 19.00
N ASP A 241 16.31 -0.47 20.19
CA ASP A 241 16.00 0.67 21.08
C ASP A 241 16.91 1.86 20.73
N GLU A 242 17.59 1.81 19.61
CA GLU A 242 18.48 2.86 19.12
C GLU A 242 17.66 4.04 18.57
N ILE A 243 18.12 5.23 18.90
CA ILE A 243 17.57 6.48 18.37
C ILE A 243 18.54 6.99 17.32
N ILE A 244 18.03 7.31 16.15
CA ILE A 244 18.81 7.92 15.09
C ILE A 244 18.55 9.43 15.10
N GLN A 245 19.57 10.20 15.42
CA GLN A 245 19.44 11.66 15.42
C GLN A 245 19.97 12.25 14.11
N ILE A 246 19.11 13.01 13.42
CA ILE A 246 19.45 13.71 12.17
C ILE A 246 19.00 15.16 12.30
N LYS A 247 19.93 16.09 12.17
CA LYS A 247 19.66 17.55 12.30
C LYS A 247 18.89 17.93 13.57
N GLY A 248 19.16 17.25 14.70
CA GLY A 248 18.51 17.54 15.97
C GLY A 248 17.10 16.95 16.12
N ILE A 249 16.67 16.11 15.22
CA ILE A 249 15.40 15.36 15.28
C ILE A 249 15.71 13.89 15.53
N ASN A 250 15.00 13.28 16.47
CA ASN A 250 15.15 11.89 16.85
C ASN A 250 14.17 11.00 16.07
N PHE A 251 14.67 9.99 15.37
CA PHE A 251 13.88 8.98 14.69
C PHE A 251 13.85 7.69 15.50
N ILE A 252 12.64 7.20 15.79
CA ILE A 252 12.36 5.99 16.58
C ILE A 252 11.61 5.03 15.67
N GLY A 253 12.21 3.88 15.37
CA GLY A 253 11.58 2.85 14.52
C GLY A 253 10.95 1.75 15.37
N ILE A 254 9.72 1.38 15.05
CA ILE A 254 9.03 0.25 15.67
C ILE A 254 8.39 -0.62 14.60
N ASP A 255 8.74 -1.90 14.62
CA ASP A 255 8.20 -2.89 13.69
C ASP A 255 6.71 -3.18 13.92
N TYR A 256 6.04 -3.57 12.85
CA TYR A 256 4.62 -3.93 12.81
C TYR A 256 4.19 -4.92 13.91
N GLU A 257 5.00 -5.91 14.24
CA GLU A 257 4.64 -6.99 15.18
C GLU A 257 4.45 -6.51 16.63
N TYR A 258 4.94 -5.33 16.97
CA TYR A 258 4.75 -4.77 18.31
C TYR A 258 3.36 -4.19 18.47
N ARG A 259 2.43 -5.01 18.99
CA ARG A 259 1.02 -4.61 19.21
C ARG A 259 0.85 -3.36 20.08
N ASN A 260 1.83 -3.07 20.93
CA ASN A 260 1.83 -1.90 21.81
C ASN A 260 2.98 -0.96 21.47
N ALA A 261 2.99 -0.50 20.21
CA ALA A 261 4.05 0.35 19.66
C ALA A 261 4.23 1.65 20.46
N ILE A 262 3.13 2.27 20.93
CA ILE A 262 3.19 3.51 21.70
C ILE A 262 3.87 3.32 23.05
N LYS A 263 3.61 2.21 23.75
CA LYS A 263 4.27 1.89 25.02
C LYS A 263 5.77 1.68 24.82
N ARG A 264 6.15 0.99 23.74
CA ARG A 264 7.56 0.79 23.40
C ARG A 264 8.25 2.12 23.09
N ALA A 265 7.63 2.97 22.25
CA ALA A 265 8.16 4.30 21.94
C ALA A 265 8.38 5.14 23.21
N LYS A 266 7.37 5.17 24.09
CA LYS A 266 7.47 5.87 25.39
C LYS A 266 8.62 5.34 26.27
N ASN A 267 8.83 4.03 26.30
CA ASN A 267 9.94 3.43 27.04
C ASN A 267 11.30 3.84 26.47
N ILE A 268 11.45 3.86 25.13
CA ILE A 268 12.67 4.30 24.45
C ILE A 268 12.95 5.77 24.78
N ILE A 269 11.95 6.64 24.70
CA ILE A 269 12.04 8.08 25.00
C ILE A 269 12.46 8.30 26.45
N ASN A 270 11.83 7.60 27.39
CA ASN A 270 12.16 7.71 28.82
C ASN A 270 13.56 7.22 29.13
N LYS A 271 13.96 6.06 28.60
CA LYS A 271 15.28 5.47 28.79
C LYS A 271 16.42 6.38 28.34
N ASN A 272 16.18 7.14 27.26
CA ASN A 272 17.16 8.02 26.65
C ASN A 272 17.01 9.50 27.07
N SER A 273 16.06 9.83 27.98
CA SER A 273 15.81 11.17 28.49
C SER A 273 15.54 12.25 27.41
N ILE A 274 14.83 11.87 26.34
CA ILE A 274 14.52 12.74 25.19
C ILE A 274 13.08 13.23 25.18
N GLN A 275 12.41 13.33 26.34
CA GLN A 275 10.99 13.72 26.44
C GLN A 275 10.70 15.12 25.90
N ASN A 276 11.66 16.02 25.95
CA ASN A 276 11.52 17.41 25.51
C ASN A 276 12.03 17.63 24.07
N ASP A 277 12.57 16.60 23.45
CA ASP A 277 13.12 16.66 22.09
C ASP A 277 12.02 16.50 21.04
N ILE A 278 12.40 16.70 19.79
CA ILE A 278 11.49 16.47 18.66
C ILE A 278 11.65 15.02 18.22
N ASN A 279 10.65 14.20 18.55
CA ASN A 279 10.66 12.77 18.30
C ASN A 279 9.74 12.42 17.15
N VAL A 280 10.26 11.73 16.14
CA VAL A 280 9.53 11.19 15.00
C VAL A 280 9.42 9.68 15.15
N LEU A 281 8.19 9.17 15.19
CA LEU A 281 7.90 7.73 15.25
C LEU A 281 7.69 7.18 13.85
N LEU A 282 8.43 6.17 13.47
CA LEU A 282 8.19 5.34 12.30
C LEU A 282 7.43 4.09 12.75
N TYR A 283 6.17 3.96 12.32
CA TYR A 283 5.34 2.79 12.61
C TYR A 283 4.36 2.56 11.46
N HIS A 284 4.27 1.32 10.98
CA HIS A 284 3.55 1.01 9.75
C HIS A 284 2.04 1.28 9.83
N ILE A 285 1.36 0.90 10.94
CA ILE A 285 -0.10 1.00 11.05
C ILE A 285 -0.53 2.32 11.68
N PRO A 286 -1.43 3.10 11.05
CA PRO A 286 -1.91 4.38 11.59
C PRO A 286 -3.04 4.20 12.61
N ASN A 287 -2.82 3.41 13.68
CA ASN A 287 -3.83 3.11 14.69
C ASN A 287 -3.61 3.78 16.05
N ILE A 288 -2.52 4.54 16.21
CA ILE A 288 -2.20 5.28 17.43
C ILE A 288 -2.91 6.64 17.42
N SER A 289 -3.54 7.02 18.52
CA SER A 289 -4.24 8.31 18.58
C SER A 289 -3.26 9.49 18.70
N LEU A 290 -3.66 10.67 18.21
CA LEU A 290 -2.89 11.90 18.39
C LEU A 290 -2.69 12.23 19.87
N GLN A 291 -3.66 11.89 20.74
CA GLN A 291 -3.52 12.04 22.18
C GLN A 291 -2.43 11.13 22.74
N ASP A 292 -2.43 9.84 22.40
CA ASP A 292 -1.42 8.89 22.85
C ASP A 292 0.01 9.30 22.39
N LEU A 293 0.14 9.83 21.17
CA LEU A 293 1.41 10.36 20.65
C LEU A 293 1.88 11.54 21.50
N ASN A 294 0.98 12.47 21.83
CA ASN A 294 1.31 13.62 22.66
C ASN A 294 1.75 13.20 24.08
N GLU A 295 1.04 12.26 24.71
CA GLU A 295 1.37 11.73 26.03
C GLU A 295 2.68 10.93 26.04
N ALA A 296 3.09 10.41 24.89
CA ALA A 296 4.38 9.72 24.72
C ALA A 296 5.54 10.66 24.33
N GLY A 297 5.29 11.96 24.09
CA GLY A 297 6.31 12.91 23.66
C GLY A 297 6.72 12.75 22.19
N ILE A 298 5.80 12.28 21.33
CA ILE A 298 6.02 12.12 19.90
C ILE A 298 5.40 13.30 19.16
N PHE A 299 6.22 14.01 18.38
CA PHE A 299 5.81 15.16 17.59
C PHE A 299 5.18 14.75 16.27
N LEU A 300 5.76 13.79 15.55
CA LEU A 300 5.28 13.31 14.26
C LEU A 300 5.32 11.78 14.20
N MET A 301 4.26 11.17 13.71
CA MET A 301 4.24 9.76 13.31
C MET A 301 4.14 9.64 11.80
N LEU A 302 4.96 8.78 11.19
CA LEU A 302 4.92 8.44 9.78
C LEU A 302 4.43 7.00 9.62
N ALA A 303 3.37 6.81 8.83
CA ALA A 303 2.71 5.51 8.67
C ALA A 303 2.27 5.26 7.21
N GLY A 304 1.96 4.00 6.89
CA GLY A 304 1.42 3.56 5.61
C GLY A 304 0.19 2.68 5.77
N HIS A 305 0.25 1.45 5.22
CA HIS A 305 -0.68 0.35 5.42
C HIS A 305 -2.04 0.48 4.73
N THR A 306 -2.67 1.64 4.73
CA THR A 306 -4.06 1.80 4.26
C THR A 306 -4.23 1.77 2.76
N HIS A 307 -3.16 2.05 2.00
CA HIS A 307 -3.17 2.30 0.56
C HIS A 307 -4.18 3.36 0.09
N GLY A 308 -4.85 4.06 1.04
CA GLY A 308 -6.05 4.82 0.75
C GLY A 308 -7.16 3.95 0.17
N GLY A 309 -7.18 2.63 0.49
CA GLY A 309 -8.11 1.65 -0.06
C GLY A 309 -7.89 1.30 -1.53
N GLN A 310 -6.90 1.90 -2.18
CA GLN A 310 -6.38 1.63 -3.52
C GLN A 310 -7.39 1.75 -4.68
N ILE A 311 -8.50 1.00 -4.66
CA ILE A 311 -9.57 1.03 -5.67
C ILE A 311 -10.95 1.08 -5.01
N PHE A 312 -11.90 1.79 -5.62
CA PHE A 312 -13.29 1.77 -5.17
C PHE A 312 -13.91 0.36 -5.40
N PRO A 313 -14.74 -0.21 -4.48
CA PRO A 313 -15.28 0.42 -3.27
C PRO A 313 -14.39 0.29 -2.02
N PHE A 314 -13.21 -0.33 -2.10
CA PHE A 314 -12.32 -0.53 -0.94
C PHE A 314 -11.80 0.80 -0.36
N THR A 315 -11.78 1.89 -1.16
CA THR A 315 -11.52 3.24 -0.67
C THR A 315 -12.48 3.65 0.44
N VAL A 316 -13.78 3.36 0.28
CA VAL A 316 -14.81 3.64 1.30
C VAL A 316 -14.64 2.75 2.51
N LEU A 317 -14.39 1.44 2.30
CA LEU A 317 -14.20 0.49 3.40
C LEU A 317 -12.95 0.84 4.22
N ALA A 318 -11.84 1.20 3.56
CA ALA A 318 -10.63 1.61 4.24
C ALA A 318 -10.83 2.95 4.99
N TRP A 319 -11.58 3.90 4.44
CA TRP A 319 -11.94 5.14 5.13
C TRP A 319 -12.79 4.88 6.39
N LEU A 320 -13.77 3.99 6.31
CA LEU A 320 -14.61 3.63 7.46
C LEU A 320 -13.85 2.82 8.51
N GLY A 321 -12.91 1.97 8.09
CA GLY A 321 -12.19 1.04 8.95
C GLY A 321 -10.94 1.62 9.63
N ASN A 322 -10.43 2.77 9.19
CA ASN A 322 -9.22 3.36 9.72
C ASN A 322 -9.46 4.75 10.31
N LYS A 323 -8.96 4.97 11.51
CA LYS A 323 -9.04 6.27 12.19
C LYS A 323 -8.30 7.36 11.40
N TYR A 324 -7.16 7.01 10.80
CA TYR A 324 -6.38 7.86 9.92
C TYR A 324 -6.20 7.14 8.58
N PHE A 325 -6.65 7.76 7.52
CA PHE A 325 -6.79 7.11 6.22
C PHE A 325 -5.63 7.42 5.27
N THR A 326 -5.42 8.69 4.92
CA THR A 326 -4.29 9.18 4.10
C THR A 326 -4.12 10.67 4.27
N GLY A 327 -2.89 11.19 4.16
CA GLY A 327 -2.56 12.60 4.34
C GLY A 327 -2.15 12.97 5.76
N LEU A 328 -2.12 14.26 6.03
CA LEU A 328 -1.66 14.84 7.30
C LEU A 328 -2.84 15.10 8.26
N TYR A 329 -2.69 14.61 9.49
CA TYR A 329 -3.62 14.85 10.61
C TYR A 329 -2.87 15.52 11.74
N ASN A 330 -3.54 16.41 12.49
CA ASN A 330 -2.95 17.08 13.65
C ASN A 330 -3.97 17.32 14.76
N ASN A 331 -3.47 17.64 15.94
CA ASN A 331 -4.24 18.06 17.10
C ASN A 331 -3.73 19.44 17.53
N ASP A 332 -4.42 20.51 17.10
CA ASP A 332 -4.08 21.91 17.39
C ASP A 332 -2.60 22.24 17.18
N ASN A 333 -1.98 21.68 16.14
CA ASN A 333 -0.56 21.83 15.81
C ASN A 333 0.42 21.39 16.90
N LYS A 334 -0.01 20.52 17.82
CA LYS A 334 0.87 19.98 18.87
C LYS A 334 1.64 18.76 18.43
N ASN A 335 0.96 17.86 17.72
CA ASN A 335 1.54 16.66 17.15
C ASN A 335 0.81 16.26 15.86
N TYR A 336 1.45 15.40 15.08
CA TYR A 336 1.05 15.11 13.71
C TYR A 336 1.11 13.61 13.42
N ILE A 337 0.24 13.17 12.51
CA ILE A 337 0.31 11.85 11.86
C ILE A 337 0.26 12.07 10.36
N PHE A 338 1.24 11.58 9.62
CA PHE A 338 1.17 11.52 8.16
C PHE A 338 1.03 10.07 7.72
N VAL A 339 -0.03 9.79 6.93
CA VAL A 339 -0.33 8.46 6.40
C VAL A 339 -0.15 8.46 4.90
N SER A 340 0.80 7.66 4.42
CA SER A 340 1.02 7.45 2.99
C SER A 340 -0.03 6.51 2.40
N SER A 341 -0.47 6.80 1.17
CA SER A 341 -1.27 5.86 0.38
C SER A 341 -0.42 4.83 -0.39
N GLY A 342 0.89 4.79 -0.13
CA GLY A 342 1.81 3.79 -0.66
C GLY A 342 2.40 4.10 -2.03
N TYR A 343 3.65 3.64 -2.23
CA TYR A 343 4.39 3.73 -3.49
C TYR A 343 4.06 2.60 -4.46
N GLY A 344 3.83 1.38 -3.97
CA GLY A 344 3.38 0.22 -4.75
C GLY A 344 1.87 0.07 -4.78
N THR A 345 1.41 -1.12 -5.09
CA THR A 345 0.00 -1.56 -4.98
C THR A 345 -0.05 -2.95 -4.38
N ALA A 346 -1.05 -3.23 -3.57
CA ALA A 346 -1.34 -4.56 -3.08
C ALA A 346 -2.27 -5.30 -4.06
N LEU A 347 -1.93 -6.50 -4.49
CA LEU A 347 -2.71 -7.35 -5.40
C LEU A 347 -2.97 -6.71 -6.78
N CYS A 348 -4.04 -5.94 -6.92
CA CYS A 348 -4.43 -5.32 -8.20
C CYS A 348 -3.49 -4.15 -8.54
N PRO A 349 -2.86 -4.13 -9.74
CA PRO A 349 -1.96 -3.06 -10.15
C PRO A 349 -2.71 -1.80 -10.59
N MET A 350 -3.67 -1.35 -9.80
CA MET A 350 -4.61 -0.28 -10.12
C MET A 350 -4.75 0.71 -8.98
N ARG A 351 -5.04 1.98 -9.34
CA ARG A 351 -5.44 3.01 -8.38
C ARG A 351 -6.62 3.81 -8.91
N PHE A 352 -7.71 3.82 -8.14
CA PHE A 352 -8.91 4.60 -8.45
C PHE A 352 -9.39 5.34 -7.19
N PHE A 353 -9.49 6.68 -7.27
CA PHE A 353 -9.68 7.61 -6.15
C PHE A 353 -8.50 7.68 -5.15
N THR A 354 -7.37 7.05 -5.46
CA THR A 354 -6.15 7.10 -4.66
C THR A 354 -4.93 7.43 -5.52
N LYS A 355 -3.81 7.73 -4.87
CA LYS A 355 -2.58 8.14 -5.55
C LYS A 355 -1.43 7.18 -5.20
N LYS A 356 -0.54 6.90 -6.14
CA LYS A 356 0.80 6.37 -5.86
C LYS A 356 1.61 7.50 -5.26
N MET A 357 1.94 7.42 -3.97
CA MET A 357 2.39 8.58 -3.18
C MET A 357 3.81 8.42 -2.64
N ILE A 358 4.55 9.52 -2.68
CA ILE A 358 5.73 9.77 -1.87
C ILE A 358 5.42 11.02 -1.04
N GLY A 359 5.57 10.95 0.28
CA GLY A 359 5.43 12.11 1.16
C GLY A 359 6.73 12.92 1.22
N ILE A 360 6.63 14.23 1.16
CA ILE A 360 7.72 15.16 1.42
C ILE A 360 7.29 16.02 2.59
N ILE A 361 7.87 15.78 3.77
CA ILE A 361 7.51 16.47 4.99
C ILE A 361 8.65 17.38 5.40
N GLU A 362 8.39 18.67 5.44
CA GLU A 362 9.36 19.65 5.90
C GLU A 362 8.97 20.13 7.31
N ILE A 363 9.85 19.90 8.28
CA ILE A 363 9.69 20.44 9.63
C ILE A 363 10.56 21.67 9.74
N LYS A 364 9.92 22.84 10.02
CA LYS A 364 10.58 24.14 10.14
C LYS A 364 10.51 24.69 11.56
N GLY A 365 11.59 25.28 12.02
CA GLY A 365 11.57 26.15 13.17
C GLY A 365 10.74 27.41 12.93
N ARG A 366 10.28 28.02 13.99
CA ARG A 366 9.72 29.38 13.89
C ARG A 366 10.89 30.37 13.87
N ASN A 367 10.99 31.17 12.80
CA ASN A 367 11.93 32.29 12.73
C ASN A 367 11.66 33.33 13.82
#